data_3cbec596fa45fefa3d7b44b8067dc369
#
_entry.id   3cbec596fa45fefa3d7b44b8067dc369
#
_cell.length_a   1.000
_cell.length_b   1.000
_cell.length_c   1.000
_cell.angle_alpha   90.00
_cell.angle_beta   90.00
_cell.angle_gamma   90.00
#
_symmetry.space_group_name_H-M   'P 1'
#
loop_
_entity.id
_entity.type
_entity.pdbx_description
1 polymer ?
#
loop_
_entity_poly.entity_id
_entity_poly.type
_entity_poly.pdbx_seq_one_letter_code
_entity_poly.pdbx_strand_id
1 'polypeptide(L)'
;PVVIDFWATWCGPCMRLIPELEKMAEKYKDQVIFLKVNADKEKELCVMFNIVALPTVFFIPVNGKPIVEMGATPEKYVEIIEKQLLKK
;
A
#
# COMPACT_ATOMS: atom_id res chain seq x y z
N PRO A 1 9.45 -3.13 -7.78
CA PRO A 1 8.81 -2.34 -6.69
C PRO A 1 7.65 -3.10 -6.05
N VAL A 2 7.37 -2.77 -4.80
CA VAL A 2 6.31 -3.44 -4.03
C VAL A 2 5.43 -2.39 -3.36
N VAL A 3 4.12 -2.63 -3.38
CA VAL A 3 3.15 -1.83 -2.63
C VAL A 3 2.53 -2.76 -1.59
N ILE A 4 2.57 -2.35 -0.31
CA ILE A 4 2.02 -3.15 0.78
C ILE A 4 0.94 -2.35 1.50
N ASP A 5 -0.28 -2.89 1.53
CA ASP A 5 -1.42 -2.26 2.18
C ASP A 5 -1.73 -2.97 3.51
N PHE A 6 -1.60 -2.25 4.62
CA PHE A 6 -2.01 -2.75 5.93
C PHE A 6 -3.46 -2.32 6.18
N TRP A 7 -4.33 -3.30 6.41
CA TRP A 7 -5.78 -3.08 6.49
C TRP A 7 -6.42 -3.93 7.57
N ALA A 8 -7.68 -3.64 7.88
CA ALA A 8 -8.47 -4.47 8.80
C ALA A 8 -9.94 -4.40 8.38
N THR A 9 -10.70 -5.44 8.71
CA THR A 9 -12.11 -5.51 8.32
C THR A 9 -12.97 -4.44 8.99
N TRP A 10 -12.58 -3.99 10.18
CA TRP A 10 -13.31 -2.95 10.93
C TRP A 10 -12.96 -1.53 10.47
N CYS A 11 -12.02 -1.39 9.58
CA CYS A 11 -11.57 -0.09 9.08
C CYS A 11 -12.33 0.27 7.80
N GLY A 12 -13.31 1.18 7.89
CA GLY A 12 -14.11 1.59 6.75
C GLY A 12 -13.29 2.13 5.59
N PRO A 13 -12.38 3.10 5.82
CA PRO A 13 -11.52 3.61 4.75
C PRO A 13 -10.68 2.52 4.09
N CYS A 14 -10.18 1.55 4.88
CA CYS A 14 -9.42 0.43 4.34
C CYS A 14 -10.25 -0.38 3.36
N MET A 15 -11.48 -0.69 3.76
CA MET A 15 -12.36 -1.52 2.92
C MET A 15 -12.75 -0.80 1.63
N ARG A 16 -12.96 0.52 1.69
CA ARG A 16 -13.26 1.30 0.49
C ARG A 16 -12.05 1.40 -0.44
N LEU A 17 -10.84 1.30 0.11
CA LEU A 17 -9.61 1.40 -0.67
C LEU A 17 -9.31 0.11 -1.45
N ILE A 18 -9.77 -1.04 -0.96
CA ILE A 18 -9.46 -2.34 -1.57
C ILE A 18 -9.79 -2.39 -3.07
N PRO A 19 -11.01 -1.99 -3.52
CA PRO A 19 -11.30 -2.02 -4.96
C PRO A 19 -10.36 -1.13 -5.77
N GLU A 20 -9.95 0.00 -5.22
CA GLU A 20 -9.03 0.92 -5.90
C GLU A 20 -7.64 0.32 -6.04
N LEU A 21 -7.17 -0.35 -4.98
CA LEU A 21 -5.88 -1.03 -5.04
C LEU A 21 -5.92 -2.22 -5.99
N GLU A 22 -7.05 -2.92 -6.07
CA GLU A 22 -7.20 -4.02 -7.02
C GLU A 22 -7.11 -3.53 -8.46
N LYS A 23 -7.69 -2.37 -8.76
CA LYS A 23 -7.57 -1.75 -10.07
C LYS A 23 -6.12 -1.38 -10.39
N MET A 24 -5.42 -0.83 -9.40
CA MET A 24 -4.01 -0.49 -9.57
C MET A 24 -3.17 -1.74 -9.77
N ALA A 25 -3.44 -2.81 -9.01
CA ALA A 25 -2.72 -4.06 -9.15
C ALA A 25 -2.87 -4.64 -10.55
N GLU A 26 -4.06 -4.54 -11.14
CA GLU A 26 -4.28 -4.99 -12.51
C GLU A 26 -3.55 -4.10 -13.51
N LYS A 27 -3.62 -2.78 -13.31
CA LYS A 27 -2.98 -1.82 -14.21
C LYS A 27 -1.46 -2.01 -14.24
N TYR A 28 -0.84 -2.27 -13.10
CA TYR A 28 0.62 -2.34 -12.96
C TYR A 28 1.13 -3.77 -12.74
N LYS A 29 0.35 -4.78 -13.11
CA LYS A 29 0.63 -6.18 -12.75
C LYS A 29 2.01 -6.70 -13.21
N ASP A 30 2.53 -6.17 -14.31
CA ASP A 30 3.83 -6.60 -14.82
C ASP A 30 4.98 -5.73 -14.31
N GLN A 31 4.68 -4.73 -13.50
CA GLN A 31 5.66 -3.72 -13.09
C GLN A 31 5.79 -3.60 -11.57
N VAL A 32 4.72 -3.84 -10.82
CA VAL A 32 4.67 -3.63 -9.37
C VAL A 32 3.96 -4.80 -8.71
N ILE A 33 4.53 -5.29 -7.60
CA ILE A 33 3.90 -6.33 -6.79
C ILE A 33 3.03 -5.65 -5.74
N PHE A 34 1.76 -6.06 -5.65
CA PHE A 34 0.82 -5.53 -4.66
C PHE A 34 0.53 -6.60 -3.63
N LEU A 35 0.72 -6.28 -2.35
CA LEU A 35 0.48 -7.18 -1.23
C LEU A 35 -0.48 -6.52 -0.25
N LYS A 36 -1.32 -7.33 0.40
CA LYS A 36 -2.21 -6.88 1.47
C LYS A 36 -1.89 -7.62 2.75
N VAL A 37 -1.84 -6.89 3.86
CA VAL A 37 -1.57 -7.46 5.18
C VAL A 37 -2.75 -7.15 6.08
N ASN A 38 -3.42 -8.19 6.58
CA ASN A 38 -4.49 -8.03 7.55
C ASN A 38 -3.87 -7.77 8.92
N ALA A 39 -4.05 -6.54 9.42
CA ALA A 39 -3.38 -6.09 10.64
C ALA A 39 -3.77 -6.90 11.88
N ASP A 40 -5.02 -7.41 11.92
CA ASP A 40 -5.46 -8.20 13.06
C ASP A 40 -4.83 -9.59 13.09
N LYS A 41 -4.49 -10.13 11.92
CA LYS A 41 -3.90 -11.47 11.80
C LYS A 41 -2.38 -11.46 11.84
N GLU A 42 -1.77 -10.36 11.39
CA GLU A 42 -0.32 -10.25 11.25
C GLU A 42 0.24 -9.21 12.22
N LYS A 43 0.04 -9.44 13.51
CA LYS A 43 0.43 -8.46 14.53
C LYS A 43 1.92 -8.22 14.60
N GLU A 44 2.73 -9.26 14.38
CA GLU A 44 4.17 -9.11 14.39
C GLU A 44 4.64 -8.20 13.25
N LEU A 45 4.04 -8.34 12.06
CA LEU A 45 4.40 -7.47 10.94
C LEU A 45 4.03 -6.03 11.25
N CYS A 46 2.90 -5.80 11.92
CA CYS A 46 2.51 -4.46 12.31
C CYS A 46 3.53 -3.81 13.24
N VAL A 47 4.06 -4.60 14.17
CA VAL A 47 5.12 -4.11 15.07
C VAL A 47 6.39 -3.81 14.27
N MET A 48 6.79 -4.72 13.39
CA MET A 48 8.00 -4.55 12.59
C MET A 48 7.94 -3.30 11.70
N PHE A 49 6.76 -3.01 11.15
CA PHE A 49 6.57 -1.86 10.26
C PHE A 49 6.11 -0.61 10.97
N ASN A 50 6.01 -0.65 12.31
CA ASN A 50 5.57 0.49 13.13
C ASN A 50 4.21 1.03 12.69
N ILE A 51 3.25 0.13 12.49
CA ILE A 51 1.90 0.52 12.06
C ILE A 51 1.16 1.12 13.25
N VAL A 52 0.74 2.38 13.13
CA VAL A 52 0.02 3.10 14.19
C VAL A 52 -1.37 3.55 13.75
N ALA A 53 -1.69 3.44 12.48
CA ALA A 53 -2.98 3.86 11.93
C ALA A 53 -3.29 3.02 10.70
N LEU A 54 -4.57 2.89 10.33
CA LEU A 54 -5.01 2.17 9.14
C LEU A 54 -5.90 3.08 8.29
N PRO A 55 -5.83 2.98 6.96
CA PRO A 55 -4.85 2.18 6.24
C PRO A 55 -3.47 2.82 6.26
N THR A 56 -2.43 1.99 6.22
CA THR A 56 -1.07 2.45 5.99
C THR A 56 -0.54 1.68 4.79
N VAL A 57 -0.05 2.40 3.80
CA VAL A 57 0.43 1.80 2.55
C VAL A 57 1.89 2.16 2.36
N PHE A 58 2.71 1.13 2.13
CA PHE A 58 4.12 1.28 1.86
C PHE A 58 4.36 1.15 0.36
N PHE A 59 5.16 2.06 -0.18
CA PHE A 59 5.59 2.04 -1.58
C PHE A 59 7.09 1.83 -1.57
N ILE A 60 7.53 0.64 -1.97
CA ILE A 60 8.93 0.24 -1.85
C ILE A 60 9.57 0.18 -3.23
N PRO A 61 10.46 1.13 -3.56
CA PRO A 61 11.16 1.10 -4.84
C PRO A 61 12.21 -0.01 -4.87
N VAL A 62 12.66 -0.36 -6.07
CA VAL A 62 13.76 -1.33 -6.22
C VAL A 62 15.02 -0.80 -5.53
N ASN A 63 15.29 0.49 -5.72
CA ASN A 63 16.40 1.18 -5.07
C ASN A 63 15.87 2.43 -4.40
N GLY A 64 16.31 2.70 -3.18
CA GLY A 64 15.91 3.87 -2.45
C GLY A 64 15.05 3.55 -1.24
N LYS A 65 14.59 4.59 -0.56
CA LYS A 65 13.85 4.45 0.68
C LYS A 65 12.37 4.20 0.45
N PRO A 66 11.72 3.40 1.31
CA PRO A 66 10.27 3.23 1.25
C PRO A 66 9.55 4.55 1.48
N ILE A 67 8.42 4.70 0.82
CA ILE A 67 7.52 5.84 1.01
C ILE A 67 6.30 5.31 1.75
N VAL A 68 5.88 6.00 2.79
CA VAL A 68 4.77 5.58 3.64
C VAL A 68 3.64 6.59 3.53
N GLU A 69 2.44 6.11 3.25
CA GLU A 69 1.24 6.94 3.23
C GLU A 69 0.22 6.39 4.21
N MET A 70 -0.23 7.24 5.13
CA MET A 70 -1.33 6.93 6.02
C MET A 70 -2.58 7.59 5.48
N GLY A 71 -3.67 6.83 5.43
CA GLY A 71 -4.92 7.33 4.87
C GLY A 71 -5.16 6.84 3.44
N ALA A 72 -6.40 7.01 2.98
CA ALA A 72 -6.84 6.45 1.71
C ALA A 72 -6.96 7.54 0.64
N THR A 73 -5.89 7.74 -0.14
CA THR A 73 -5.83 8.75 -1.20
C THR A 73 -5.36 8.10 -2.51
N PRO A 74 -6.27 7.41 -3.25
CA PRO A 74 -5.87 6.67 -4.45
C PRO A 74 -5.13 7.50 -5.49
N GLU A 75 -5.50 8.77 -5.68
CA GLU A 75 -4.85 9.64 -6.65
C GLU A 75 -3.38 9.86 -6.31
N LYS A 76 -3.09 10.01 -5.04
CA LYS A 76 -1.72 10.18 -4.57
C LYS A 76 -0.92 8.89 -4.75
N TYR A 77 -1.56 7.74 -4.56
CA TYR A 77 -0.90 6.45 -4.75
C TYR A 77 -0.44 6.29 -6.21
N VAL A 78 -1.31 6.64 -7.17
CA VAL A 78 -0.94 6.57 -8.58
C VAL A 78 0.26 7.47 -8.87
N GLU A 79 0.26 8.68 -8.31
CA GLU A 79 1.37 9.60 -8.49
C GLU A 79 2.67 9.01 -7.94
N ILE A 80 2.63 8.43 -6.74
CA ILE A 80 3.81 7.81 -6.14
C ILE A 80 4.32 6.65 -7.00
N ILE A 81 3.41 5.80 -7.47
CA ILE A 81 3.79 4.67 -8.32
C ILE A 81 4.47 5.17 -9.59
N GLU A 82 3.85 6.12 -10.29
CA GLU A 82 4.38 6.59 -11.56
C GLU A 82 5.71 7.32 -11.39
N LYS A 83 5.82 8.20 -10.40
CA LYS A 83 6.98 9.09 -10.28
C LYS A 83 8.08 8.52 -9.40
N GLN A 84 7.76 7.69 -8.42
CA GLN A 84 8.75 7.21 -7.46
C GLN A 84 9.11 5.74 -7.67
N LEU A 85 8.15 4.89 -7.99
CA LEU A 85 8.43 3.48 -8.19
C LEU A 85 8.85 3.17 -9.62
N LEU A 86 8.14 3.71 -10.59
CA LEU A 86 8.41 3.48 -12.02
C LEU A 86 9.27 4.57 -12.64
N LYS A 87 9.35 5.71 -12.00
CA LYS A 87 10.18 6.86 -12.43
C LYS A 87 9.90 7.29 -13.86
N LYS A 88 8.64 7.41 -14.17
CA LYS A 88 8.20 7.87 -15.49
C LYS A 88 8.17 9.39 -15.57
#